data_9b2a6c73cf28344d0e86d12b01708552
#
_entry.id   9b2a6c73cf28344d0e86d12b01708552
#
_cell.length_a   1.000
_cell.length_b   1.000
_cell.length_c   1.000
_cell.angle_alpha   90.00
_cell.angle_beta   90.00
_cell.angle_gamma   90.00
#
_symmetry.space_group_name_H-M   'P 1'
#
loop_
_entity.id
_entity.type
_entity.pdbx_description
1 polymer ?
#
loop_
_entity_poly.entity_id
_entity_poly.type
_entity_poly.pdbx_seq_one_letter_code
_entity_poly.pdbx_strand_id
1 'polypeptide(L)'
;MEKTVISVKVRQNSIEVSGHAGAAPRGQSVPCAGVSGMTWMLAKGLKEIVDLPGFGLSIADGHVTMHWDQLTQSAEDLIDAWFLGLCDIAEEYGCIEFI
;
A
#
# COMPACT_ATOMS: atom_id res chain seq x y z
N MET A 1 -3.44 -25.63 -1.88
CA MET A 1 -3.27 -24.39 -2.62
C MET A 1 -2.89 -23.28 -1.66
N GLU A 2 -1.80 -22.66 -1.89
CA GLU A 2 -1.34 -21.59 -1.01
C GLU A 2 -2.18 -20.34 -1.20
N LYS A 3 -2.64 -19.82 -0.08
CA LYS A 3 -3.33 -18.56 -0.07
C LYS A 3 -2.27 -17.45 0.00
N THR A 4 -2.29 -16.58 -0.98
CA THR A 4 -1.37 -15.46 -1.01
C THR A 4 -1.84 -14.37 -0.09
N VAL A 5 -0.94 -13.89 0.74
CA VAL A 5 -1.25 -12.84 1.68
C VAL A 5 -0.36 -11.62 1.38
N ILE A 6 -1.03 -10.50 1.22
CA ILE A 6 -0.35 -9.22 1.12
C ILE A 6 -0.39 -8.61 2.52
N SER A 7 0.77 -8.31 3.08
CA SER A 7 0.86 -7.74 4.41
C SER A 7 0.93 -6.22 4.31
N VAL A 8 0.10 -5.55 5.09
CA VAL A 8 0.05 -4.10 5.15
C VAL A 8 0.30 -3.65 6.58
N LYS A 9 1.31 -2.82 6.76
CA LYS A 9 1.68 -2.30 8.07
C LYS A 9 1.64 -0.77 8.00
N VAL A 10 0.75 -0.17 8.77
CA VAL A 10 0.63 1.29 8.85
C VAL A 10 1.11 1.74 10.20
N ARG A 11 2.13 2.59 10.20
CA ARG A 11 2.68 3.19 11.43
C ARG A 11 2.51 4.70 11.36
N GLN A 12 2.86 5.38 12.45
CA GLN A 12 2.76 6.83 12.51
C GLN A 12 3.62 7.52 11.44
N ASN A 13 4.79 6.98 11.16
CA ASN A 13 5.75 7.60 10.24
C ASN A 13 6.12 6.72 9.05
N SER A 14 5.40 5.62 8.83
CA SER A 14 5.73 4.72 7.72
C SER A 14 4.56 3.84 7.32
N ILE A 15 4.62 3.38 6.08
CA ILE A 15 3.71 2.38 5.53
C ILE A 15 4.57 1.34 4.84
N GLU A 16 4.29 0.07 5.12
CA GLU A 16 4.93 -1.04 4.42
C GLU A 16 3.87 -1.94 3.80
N VAL A 17 4.05 -2.25 2.53
CA VAL A 17 3.19 -3.20 1.82
C VAL A 17 4.10 -4.26 1.24
N SER A 18 3.88 -5.51 1.61
CA SER A 18 4.72 -6.61 1.16
C SER A 18 3.91 -7.84 0.81
N GLY A 19 4.46 -8.66 -0.06
CA GLY A 19 3.85 -9.90 -0.48
C GLY A 19 3.34 -9.85 -1.91
N HIS A 20 3.12 -11.03 -2.44
CA HIS A 20 2.56 -11.22 -3.78
C HIS A 20 1.42 -12.21 -3.72
N ALA A 21 0.57 -12.17 -4.71
CA ALA A 21 -0.37 -13.23 -4.94
C ALA A 21 0.41 -14.45 -5.44
N GLY A 22 0.94 -15.28 -4.52
CA GLY A 22 1.92 -16.31 -4.83
C GLY A 22 1.44 -17.41 -5.75
N ALA A 23 0.13 -17.62 -5.87
CA ALA A 23 -0.41 -18.68 -6.72
C ALA A 23 -0.62 -18.26 -8.17
N ALA A 24 -0.54 -16.95 -8.45
CA ALA A 24 -0.76 -16.44 -9.81
C ALA A 24 0.52 -15.79 -10.35
N PRO A 25 0.74 -15.86 -11.64
CA PRO A 25 1.83 -15.11 -12.24
C PRO A 25 1.69 -13.63 -11.91
N ARG A 26 2.82 -12.99 -11.76
CA ARG A 26 2.87 -11.57 -11.43
C ARG A 26 2.03 -10.75 -12.42
N GLY A 27 1.18 -9.90 -11.89
CA GLY A 27 0.32 -9.03 -12.70
C GLY A 27 -0.98 -9.67 -13.15
N GLN A 28 -1.22 -10.95 -12.80
CA GLN A 28 -2.47 -11.62 -13.17
C GLN A 28 -3.47 -11.74 -12.03
N SER A 29 -3.07 -11.37 -10.82
CA SER A 29 -3.97 -11.37 -9.69
C SER A 29 -4.67 -10.02 -9.61
N VAL A 30 -5.99 -10.02 -9.65
CA VAL A 30 -6.79 -8.78 -9.55
C VAL A 30 -6.53 -8.05 -8.25
N PRO A 31 -6.60 -8.71 -7.07
CA PRO A 31 -6.34 -8.01 -5.82
C PRO A 31 -4.89 -7.49 -5.73
N CYS A 32 -3.93 -8.24 -6.24
CA CYS A 32 -2.54 -7.79 -6.24
C CYS A 32 -2.37 -6.54 -7.10
N ALA A 33 -2.97 -6.53 -8.29
CA ALA A 33 -2.93 -5.37 -9.17
C ALA A 33 -3.63 -4.16 -8.54
N GLY A 34 -4.76 -4.39 -7.85
CA GLY A 34 -5.49 -3.33 -7.17
C GLY A 34 -4.67 -2.71 -6.06
N VAL A 35 -4.08 -3.53 -5.21
CA VAL A 35 -3.23 -3.03 -4.11
C VAL A 35 -2.02 -2.29 -4.66
N SER A 36 -1.37 -2.83 -5.69
CA SER A 36 -0.20 -2.19 -6.30
C SER A 36 -0.54 -0.84 -6.90
N GLY A 37 -1.64 -0.77 -7.66
CA GLY A 37 -2.06 0.48 -8.29
C GLY A 37 -2.42 1.54 -7.28
N MET A 38 -3.18 1.18 -6.24
CA MET A 38 -3.57 2.11 -5.20
C MET A 38 -2.37 2.59 -4.37
N THR A 39 -1.44 1.68 -4.08
CA THR A 39 -0.24 2.01 -3.32
C THR A 39 0.67 2.94 -4.12
N TRP A 40 0.80 2.69 -5.42
CA TRP A 40 1.54 3.56 -6.31
C TRP A 40 0.93 4.95 -6.36
N MET A 41 -0.40 5.03 -6.47
CA MET A 41 -1.11 6.30 -6.47
C MET A 41 -0.88 7.06 -5.17
N LEU A 42 -0.93 6.37 -4.03
CA LEU A 42 -0.66 7.00 -2.74
C LEU A 42 0.77 7.56 -2.69
N ALA A 43 1.77 6.78 -3.12
CA ALA A 43 3.15 7.22 -3.11
C ALA A 43 3.35 8.47 -3.97
N LYS A 44 2.76 8.47 -5.17
CA LYS A 44 2.84 9.63 -6.07
C LYS A 44 2.14 10.86 -5.47
N GLY A 45 1.00 10.63 -4.86
CA GLY A 45 0.26 11.73 -4.22
C GLY A 45 1.03 12.35 -3.06
N LEU A 46 1.61 11.53 -2.20
CA LEU A 46 2.39 12.03 -1.06
C LEU A 46 3.65 12.74 -1.50
N LYS A 47 4.28 12.26 -2.56
CA LYS A 47 5.54 12.84 -3.04
C LYS A 47 5.31 14.10 -3.86
N GLU A 48 4.38 14.08 -4.80
CA GLU A 48 4.28 15.11 -5.81
C GLU A 48 3.15 16.11 -5.61
N ILE A 49 2.07 15.72 -4.95
CA ILE A 49 0.94 16.61 -4.70
C ILE A 49 1.03 17.23 -3.33
N VAL A 50 1.21 16.41 -2.30
CA VAL A 50 1.29 16.87 -0.92
C VAL A 50 2.68 17.40 -0.60
N ASP A 51 3.70 16.88 -1.26
CA ASP A 51 5.12 17.23 -1.00
C ASP A 51 5.44 17.07 0.48
N LEU A 52 5.19 15.86 0.98
CA LEU A 52 5.29 15.55 2.40
C LEU A 52 6.72 15.67 2.91
N PRO A 53 6.97 16.43 3.99
CA PRO A 53 8.33 16.61 4.51
C PRO A 53 8.97 15.27 4.90
N GLY A 54 10.21 15.08 4.45
CA GLY A 54 10.97 13.88 4.77
C GLY A 54 10.49 12.62 4.08
N PHE A 55 9.65 12.76 3.04
CA PHE A 55 9.11 11.60 2.35
C PHE A 55 10.19 10.81 1.63
N GLY A 56 10.23 9.52 1.89
CA GLY A 56 11.11 8.58 1.20
C GLY A 56 10.32 7.38 0.73
N LEU A 57 10.70 6.85 -0.41
CA LEU A 57 10.06 5.70 -1.03
C LEU A 57 11.13 4.68 -1.39
N SER A 58 10.92 3.44 -0.97
CA SER A 58 11.78 2.33 -1.31
C SER A 58 10.93 1.24 -1.93
N ILE A 59 11.29 0.80 -3.11
CA ILE A 59 10.60 -0.25 -3.83
C ILE A 59 11.57 -1.40 -4.10
N ALA A 60 11.23 -2.56 -3.60
CA ALA A 60 11.95 -3.80 -3.92
C ALA A 60 10.92 -4.79 -4.44
N ASP A 61 11.38 -5.91 -4.97
CA ASP A 61 10.47 -6.91 -5.50
C ASP A 61 9.56 -7.42 -4.39
N GLY A 62 8.27 -7.19 -4.53
CA GLY A 62 7.27 -7.60 -3.55
C GLY A 62 7.25 -6.79 -2.26
N HIS A 63 7.90 -5.63 -2.23
CA HIS A 63 7.99 -4.85 -1.01
C HIS A 63 8.05 -3.36 -1.33
N VAL A 64 7.14 -2.60 -0.75
CA VAL A 64 7.11 -1.14 -0.88
C VAL A 64 7.11 -0.54 0.52
N THR A 65 8.02 0.39 0.76
CA THR A 65 8.10 1.09 2.03
C THR A 65 8.07 2.60 1.77
N MET A 66 7.21 3.29 2.50
CA MET A 66 7.15 4.75 2.49
C MET A 66 7.41 5.24 3.90
N HIS A 67 8.12 6.35 4.02
CA HIS A 67 8.30 6.98 5.32
C HIS A 67 8.29 8.50 5.17
N TRP A 68 8.07 9.17 6.28
CA TRP A 68 7.98 10.64 6.33
C TRP A 68 8.32 11.11 7.74
N ASP A 69 8.60 12.41 7.85
CA ASP A 69 8.91 13.01 9.13
C ASP A 69 7.63 13.37 9.90
N GLN A 70 6.69 14.00 9.19
CA GLN A 70 5.51 14.55 9.84
C GLN A 70 4.33 14.53 8.88
N LEU A 71 3.17 14.08 9.35
CA LEU A 71 1.96 14.06 8.54
C LEU A 71 1.30 15.44 8.49
N THR A 72 0.73 15.75 7.34
CA THR A 72 -0.16 16.88 7.15
C THR A 72 -1.58 16.37 7.02
N GLN A 73 -2.57 17.25 7.12
CA GLN A 73 -3.95 16.86 6.96
C GLN A 73 -4.21 16.27 5.58
N SER A 74 -3.64 16.86 4.54
CA SER A 74 -3.78 16.35 3.17
C SER A 74 -3.22 14.95 3.03
N ALA A 75 -2.07 14.68 3.67
CA ALA A 75 -1.47 13.36 3.66
C ALA A 75 -2.34 12.34 4.38
N GLU A 76 -2.89 12.72 5.54
CA GLU A 76 -3.78 11.85 6.30
C GLU A 76 -5.01 11.49 5.49
N ASP A 77 -5.59 12.46 4.79
CA ASP A 77 -6.77 12.22 3.97
C ASP A 77 -6.48 11.23 2.83
N LEU A 78 -5.32 11.37 2.19
CA LEU A 78 -4.92 10.42 1.14
C LEU A 78 -4.69 9.03 1.69
N ILE A 79 -4.02 8.93 2.84
CA ILE A 79 -3.75 7.65 3.47
C ILE A 79 -5.06 6.99 3.90
N ASP A 80 -5.98 7.76 4.46
CA ASP A 80 -7.28 7.23 4.88
C ASP A 80 -8.07 6.69 3.69
N ALA A 81 -8.08 7.42 2.56
CA ALA A 81 -8.75 6.96 1.35
C ALA A 81 -8.13 5.67 0.82
N TRP A 82 -6.82 5.61 0.78
CA TRP A 82 -6.09 4.40 0.39
C TRP A 82 -6.43 3.22 1.30
N PHE A 83 -6.42 3.46 2.61
CA PHE A 83 -6.71 2.41 3.58
C PHE A 83 -8.13 1.86 3.44
N LEU A 84 -9.11 2.75 3.25
CA LEU A 84 -10.49 2.33 3.03
C LEU A 84 -10.62 1.47 1.77
N GLY A 85 -9.93 1.85 0.71
CA GLY A 85 -9.91 1.06 -0.52
C GLY A 85 -9.29 -0.32 -0.32
N LEU A 86 -8.22 -0.40 0.48
CA LEU A 86 -7.61 -1.68 0.80
C LEU A 86 -8.56 -2.56 1.62
N CYS A 87 -9.33 -1.96 2.53
CA CYS A 87 -10.30 -2.71 3.31
C CYS A 87 -11.36 -3.33 2.41
N ASP A 88 -11.81 -2.63 1.38
CA ASP A 88 -12.75 -3.16 0.42
C ASP A 88 -12.16 -4.35 -0.35
N ILE A 89 -10.91 -4.25 -0.76
CA ILE A 89 -10.22 -5.35 -1.44
C ILE A 89 -10.08 -6.55 -0.49
N ALA A 90 -9.72 -6.29 0.75
CA ALA A 90 -9.56 -7.34 1.76
C ALA A 90 -10.87 -8.07 2.01
N GLU A 91 -11.99 -7.34 2.07
CA GLU A 91 -13.30 -7.93 2.28
C GLU A 91 -13.72 -8.78 1.08
N GLU A 92 -13.46 -8.31 -0.13
CA GLU A 92 -13.86 -9.01 -1.35
C GLU A 92 -13.02 -10.25 -1.61
N TYR A 93 -11.71 -10.17 -1.43
CA TYR A 93 -10.78 -11.23 -1.84
C TYR A 93 -10.12 -11.98 -0.68
N GLY A 94 -10.11 -11.42 0.51
CA GLY A 94 -9.51 -12.05 1.68
C GLY A 94 -8.00 -12.26 1.58
N CYS A 95 -7.32 -11.41 0.84
CA CYS A 95 -5.89 -11.58 0.54
C CYS A 95 -4.98 -10.58 1.25
N ILE A 96 -5.53 -9.73 2.10
CA ILE A 96 -4.75 -8.71 2.80
C ILE A 96 -4.76 -8.96 4.30
N GLU A 97 -3.58 -8.90 4.91
CA GLU A 97 -3.42 -8.98 6.34
C GLU A 97 -2.88 -7.63 6.84
N PHE A 98 -3.61 -7.01 7.73
CA PHE A 98 -3.16 -5.76 8.37
C PHE A 98 -2.43 -6.11 9.66
N ILE A 99 -1.20 -5.64 9.80
CA ILE A 99 -0.34 -5.98 10.93
C ILE A 99 -0.22 -4.83 11.91
#